data_16c53581af080d421407d4174587b5f3
#
_entry.id   16c53581af080d421407d4174587b5f3
#
_cell.length_a   1.000
_cell.length_b   1.000
_cell.length_c   1.000
_cell.angle_alpha   90.00
_cell.angle_beta   90.00
_cell.angle_gamma   90.00
#
_symmetry.space_group_name_H-M   'P 1'
#
loop_
_entity.id
_entity.type
_entity.pdbx_description
1 polymer ?
#
loop_
_entity_poly.entity_id
_entity_poly.type
_entity_poly.pdbx_seq_one_letter_code
_entity_poly.pdbx_strand_id
1 'polypeptide(L)'
;NLQTNGIERADRVVPANGESYTEEEAIQEITRCQKCSCDACMRACDLMRLHEKTPRRLYEEVYITIHPGTLSRDGTWATRLISTCDHCGLCKEVCPQHIDFSQFLLDSMRAMQKKGAMPWPFHDFWLRDMAYASGKAGLTRKPENVKKSSYAFFPGCQLAGSDPRYVTRTYEWLRSKKPDAAIWMTCCGAPAEWAGEVDIHAAHLEEMRRQWRELGEPTVVLACPNCRKMFEEYLPELPVVFLAEVMEEWGVEKDAALEPDNAEKAEMEAGSTQQAQSYALFDPCASRYYPELQESVRHLADAAGITWENLPYDGKKARCCGYGGHIGIASPSHTSYMTTSRAKEEELPYVTYCVNCRESFAGQGKEAVHILDLLFGLNGAGRPAATVTERWHNRLAAKRELLKTYWNETIEEETHMKLEVEKELERKLSAGQILIEDMEQVIEHCEREDRGIIDPETGHRIGHLKIQHMTYWAEYEVLPDGGYKLWNGYSHRMNLEGE
;
A
#
# COMPACT_ATOMS: atom_id res chain seq x y z
N ASN A 1 14.86 -24.81 -5.60
CA ASN A 1 14.08 -26.03 -5.28
C ASN A 1 13.63 -25.97 -3.83
N LEU A 2 12.37 -25.57 -3.61
CA LEU A 2 11.72 -25.67 -2.31
C LEU A 2 11.28 -27.13 -2.10
N GLN A 3 12.19 -27.95 -1.63
CA GLN A 3 11.87 -29.34 -1.31
C GLN A 3 11.21 -29.40 0.06
N THR A 4 10.07 -30.05 0.14
CA THR A 4 9.30 -30.24 1.38
C THR A 4 9.80 -31.40 2.25
N ASN A 5 10.99 -31.92 1.99
CA ASN A 5 11.64 -33.02 2.72
C ASN A 5 10.77 -34.30 2.89
N GLY A 6 9.87 -34.57 1.91
CA GLY A 6 9.02 -35.77 1.93
C GLY A 6 7.92 -35.77 3.00
N ILE A 7 7.62 -34.61 3.60
CA ILE A 7 6.53 -34.50 4.57
C ILE A 7 5.18 -34.60 3.86
N GLU A 8 4.37 -35.57 4.22
CA GLU A 8 3.01 -35.73 3.73
C GLU A 8 2.09 -34.64 4.30
N ARG A 9 1.19 -34.15 3.45
CA ARG A 9 0.18 -33.19 3.85
C ARG A 9 -0.90 -33.89 4.67
N ALA A 10 -1.22 -33.31 5.84
CA ALA A 10 -2.42 -33.64 6.60
C ALA A 10 -3.46 -32.54 6.46
N ASP A 11 -4.73 -32.89 6.33
CA ASP A 11 -5.81 -31.92 6.23
C ASP A 11 -5.98 -31.15 7.54
N ARG A 12 -6.30 -29.85 7.41
CA ARG A 12 -6.57 -28.99 8.54
C ARG A 12 -7.86 -29.41 9.21
N VAL A 13 -7.85 -29.52 10.53
CA VAL A 13 -9.07 -29.61 11.32
C VAL A 13 -9.76 -28.25 11.33
N VAL A 14 -11.02 -28.20 10.92
CA VAL A 14 -11.84 -26.99 10.95
C VAL A 14 -12.78 -27.10 12.13
N PRO A 15 -12.87 -26.08 13.02
CA PRO A 15 -13.79 -26.08 14.13
C PRO A 15 -15.24 -26.31 13.66
N ALA A 16 -15.94 -27.26 14.27
CA ALA A 16 -17.31 -27.58 13.87
C ALA A 16 -18.29 -26.42 14.07
N ASN A 17 -18.01 -25.53 15.04
CA ASN A 17 -18.79 -24.30 15.28
C ASN A 17 -18.34 -23.10 14.45
N GLY A 18 -17.30 -23.24 13.60
CA GLY A 18 -16.75 -22.18 12.78
C GLY A 18 -15.91 -21.12 13.52
N GLU A 19 -15.85 -21.13 14.84
CA GLU A 19 -15.23 -20.08 15.65
C GLU A 19 -14.00 -20.55 16.43
N SER A 20 -14.15 -21.63 17.23
CA SER A 20 -13.10 -22.11 18.13
C SER A 20 -13.04 -23.63 18.17
N TYR A 21 -11.85 -24.16 18.37
CA TYR A 21 -11.64 -25.60 18.53
C TYR A 21 -12.20 -26.11 19.86
N THR A 22 -12.85 -27.27 19.85
CA THR A 22 -12.98 -28.09 21.04
C THR A 22 -11.62 -28.63 21.47
N GLU A 23 -11.53 -29.22 22.66
CA GLU A 23 -10.26 -29.84 23.13
C GLU A 23 -9.82 -30.98 22.19
N GLU A 24 -10.76 -31.81 21.75
CA GLU A 24 -10.50 -32.92 20.82
C GLU A 24 -10.03 -32.42 19.44
N GLU A 25 -10.71 -31.43 18.89
CA GLU A 25 -10.32 -30.81 17.62
C GLU A 25 -8.95 -30.15 17.71
N ALA A 26 -8.65 -29.46 18.83
CA ALA A 26 -7.36 -28.86 19.07
C ALA A 26 -6.24 -29.92 19.17
N ILE A 27 -6.49 -31.06 19.84
CA ILE A 27 -5.55 -32.18 19.91
C ILE A 27 -5.30 -32.76 18.50
N GLN A 28 -6.35 -32.95 17.71
CA GLN A 28 -6.22 -33.43 16.34
C GLN A 28 -5.40 -32.46 15.48
N GLU A 29 -5.68 -31.14 15.56
CA GLU A 29 -4.91 -30.13 14.82
C GLU A 29 -3.45 -30.09 15.26
N ILE A 30 -3.14 -30.23 16.54
CA ILE A 30 -1.78 -30.28 17.07
C ILE A 30 -0.98 -31.47 16.52
N THR A 31 -1.63 -32.62 16.21
CA THR A 31 -0.94 -33.77 15.64
C THR A 31 -0.34 -33.52 14.26
N ARG A 32 -0.86 -32.52 13.52
CA ARG A 32 -0.27 -32.08 12.26
C ARG A 32 1.06 -31.35 12.42
N CYS A 33 1.41 -30.94 13.62
CA CYS A 33 2.61 -30.17 13.89
C CYS A 33 3.88 -31.00 13.62
N GLN A 34 4.68 -30.57 12.66
CA GLN A 34 5.96 -31.20 12.30
C GLN A 34 7.13 -30.73 13.18
N LYS A 35 6.88 -29.97 14.26
CA LYS A 35 7.89 -29.35 15.13
C LYS A 35 8.97 -28.58 14.34
N CYS A 36 8.60 -28.04 13.15
CA CYS A 36 9.49 -27.35 12.24
C CYS A 36 10.74 -28.16 11.82
N SER A 37 10.61 -29.47 11.62
CA SER A 37 11.65 -30.28 11.03
C SER A 37 11.94 -29.93 9.56
N CYS A 38 11.03 -29.22 8.90
CA CYS A 38 11.14 -28.66 7.57
C CYS A 38 11.54 -27.16 7.65
N ASP A 39 12.38 -26.70 6.74
CA ASP A 39 12.86 -25.32 6.66
C ASP A 39 12.34 -24.56 5.41
N ALA A 40 11.34 -25.10 4.69
CA ALA A 40 10.83 -24.53 3.43
C ALA A 40 10.38 -23.06 3.59
N CYS A 41 9.63 -22.74 4.65
CA CYS A 41 9.19 -21.38 4.90
C CYS A 41 10.36 -20.44 5.28
N MET A 42 11.40 -20.94 5.98
CA MET A 42 12.61 -20.15 6.27
C MET A 42 13.36 -19.77 5.00
N ARG A 43 13.46 -20.69 4.04
CA ARG A 43 14.12 -20.42 2.75
C ARG A 43 13.33 -19.48 1.86
N ALA A 44 12.00 -19.51 1.97
CA ALA A 44 11.11 -18.71 1.13
C ALA A 44 10.84 -17.30 1.70
N CYS A 45 10.64 -17.20 3.01
CA CYS A 45 10.25 -15.97 3.68
C CYS A 45 11.47 -15.09 3.99
N ASP A 46 11.44 -13.85 3.51
CA ASP A 46 12.54 -12.90 3.75
C ASP A 46 12.69 -12.56 5.23
N LEU A 47 11.57 -12.42 5.96
CA LEU A 47 11.56 -12.19 7.40
C LEU A 47 12.30 -13.32 8.16
N MET A 48 11.97 -14.57 7.86
CA MET A 48 12.59 -15.73 8.54
C MET A 48 14.06 -15.88 8.19
N ARG A 49 14.44 -15.59 6.94
CA ARG A 49 15.83 -15.59 6.50
C ARG A 49 16.65 -14.52 7.20
N LEU A 50 16.12 -13.29 7.28
CA LEU A 50 16.82 -12.17 7.92
C LEU A 50 17.12 -12.45 9.40
N HIS A 51 16.16 -13.05 10.10
CA HIS A 51 16.31 -13.37 11.53
C HIS A 51 17.00 -14.71 11.81
N GLU A 52 17.23 -15.52 10.78
CA GLU A 52 17.82 -16.88 10.89
C GLU A 52 17.13 -17.75 11.95
N LYS A 53 15.81 -17.55 12.13
CA LYS A 53 15.02 -18.23 13.14
C LYS A 53 14.04 -19.20 12.52
N THR A 54 13.87 -20.34 13.18
CA THR A 54 12.82 -21.30 12.82
C THR A 54 11.44 -20.73 13.16
N PRO A 55 10.36 -21.14 12.47
CA PRO A 55 9.01 -20.74 12.82
C PRO A 55 8.66 -21.04 14.29
N ARG A 56 9.15 -22.17 14.83
CA ARG A 56 8.97 -22.51 16.24
C ARG A 56 9.59 -21.46 17.16
N ARG A 57 10.80 -21.02 16.88
CA ARG A 57 11.48 -20.00 17.69
C ARG A 57 10.76 -18.66 17.62
N LEU A 58 10.32 -18.27 16.41
CA LEU A 58 9.53 -17.05 16.24
C LEU A 58 8.21 -17.14 17.00
N TYR A 59 7.52 -18.27 16.94
CA TYR A 59 6.29 -18.50 17.70
C TYR A 59 6.53 -18.34 19.20
N GLU A 60 7.56 -18.96 19.76
CA GLU A 60 7.89 -18.86 21.18
C GLU A 60 8.12 -17.41 21.63
N GLU A 61 8.88 -16.63 20.85
CA GLU A 61 9.16 -15.22 21.13
C GLU A 61 7.89 -14.33 21.03
N VAL A 62 7.06 -14.56 20.02
CA VAL A 62 5.77 -13.87 19.87
C VAL A 62 4.83 -14.24 21.00
N TYR A 63 4.72 -15.53 21.33
CA TYR A 63 3.86 -16.00 22.40
C TYR A 63 4.22 -15.35 23.76
N ILE A 64 5.49 -15.29 24.12
CA ILE A 64 5.97 -14.61 25.33
C ILE A 64 5.62 -13.12 25.30
N THR A 65 5.72 -12.49 24.13
CA THR A 65 5.40 -11.06 23.96
C THR A 65 3.91 -10.76 24.17
N ILE A 66 3.03 -11.59 23.61
CA ILE A 66 1.57 -11.39 23.74
C ILE A 66 1.00 -11.92 25.06
N HIS A 67 1.71 -12.84 25.73
CA HIS A 67 1.34 -13.42 27.03
C HIS A 67 2.49 -13.28 28.04
N PRO A 68 2.90 -12.05 28.40
CA PRO A 68 4.01 -11.87 29.31
C PRO A 68 3.63 -12.43 30.68
N GLY A 69 4.44 -13.37 31.17
CA GLY A 69 4.40 -13.78 32.56
C GLY A 69 4.77 -12.61 33.47
N THR A 70 4.31 -12.63 34.71
CA THR A 70 4.47 -11.54 35.68
C THR A 70 5.93 -11.19 36.03
N LEU A 71 6.90 -11.93 35.54
CA LEU A 71 8.34 -11.79 35.87
C LEU A 71 9.23 -11.50 34.68
N SER A 72 8.71 -11.44 33.44
CA SER A 72 9.58 -11.30 32.28
C SER A 72 9.66 -9.85 31.80
N ARG A 73 10.91 -9.37 31.65
CA ARG A 73 11.23 -8.15 30.88
C ARG A 73 10.98 -8.34 29.37
N ASP A 74 10.50 -9.52 28.98
CA ASP A 74 10.43 -9.99 27.58
C ASP A 74 9.11 -9.63 26.88
N GLY A 75 8.18 -8.91 27.56
CA GLY A 75 6.90 -8.50 27.02
C GLY A 75 6.93 -7.56 25.81
N THR A 76 8.12 -7.16 25.35
CA THR A 76 8.33 -6.34 24.14
C THR A 76 9.28 -6.98 23.14
N TRP A 77 9.76 -8.18 23.42
CA TRP A 77 10.84 -8.84 22.66
C TRP A 77 10.52 -8.96 21.16
N ALA A 78 9.34 -9.43 20.84
CA ALA A 78 8.92 -9.64 19.46
C ALA A 78 8.03 -8.52 18.90
N THR A 79 7.87 -7.37 19.57
CA THR A 79 7.00 -6.28 19.10
C THR A 79 7.35 -5.84 17.68
N ARG A 80 8.65 -5.62 17.40
CA ARG A 80 9.09 -5.26 16.06
C ARG A 80 8.89 -6.41 15.07
N LEU A 81 9.16 -7.66 15.48
CA LEU A 81 8.96 -8.84 14.65
C LEU A 81 7.49 -8.99 14.21
N ILE A 82 6.54 -8.80 15.14
CA ILE A 82 5.11 -8.84 14.87
C ILE A 82 4.75 -7.80 13.80
N SER A 83 5.36 -6.61 13.87
CA SER A 83 5.11 -5.50 12.95
C SER A 83 5.95 -5.54 11.66
N THR A 84 6.65 -6.65 11.37
CA THR A 84 7.58 -6.75 10.22
C THR A 84 7.09 -7.77 9.18
N CYS A 85 5.90 -8.32 9.31
CA CYS A 85 5.33 -9.25 8.35
C CYS A 85 4.57 -8.51 7.25
N ASP A 86 4.89 -8.81 5.97
CA ASP A 86 4.20 -8.26 4.80
C ASP A 86 2.82 -8.86 4.54
N HIS A 87 2.40 -9.85 5.30
CA HIS A 87 1.17 -10.61 5.09
C HIS A 87 1.03 -11.18 3.66
N CYS A 88 2.16 -11.53 3.04
CA CYS A 88 2.21 -12.01 1.65
C CYS A 88 1.75 -13.48 1.47
N GLY A 89 1.65 -14.27 2.55
CA GLY A 89 1.17 -15.65 2.52
C GLY A 89 2.13 -16.69 1.92
N LEU A 90 3.35 -16.31 1.50
CA LEU A 90 4.29 -17.27 0.87
C LEU A 90 4.70 -18.39 1.83
N CYS A 91 4.80 -18.10 3.13
CA CYS A 91 5.09 -19.12 4.15
C CYS A 91 4.03 -20.23 4.19
N LYS A 92 2.76 -19.87 4.00
CA LYS A 92 1.63 -20.82 3.91
C LYS A 92 1.72 -21.66 2.63
N GLU A 93 2.02 -21.01 1.49
CA GLU A 93 2.07 -21.66 0.18
C GLU A 93 3.18 -22.72 0.12
N VAL A 94 4.35 -22.45 0.69
CA VAL A 94 5.49 -23.38 0.68
C VAL A 94 5.45 -24.40 1.82
N CYS A 95 4.57 -24.21 2.80
CA CYS A 95 4.45 -25.12 3.95
C CYS A 95 3.72 -26.39 3.53
N PRO A 96 4.29 -27.61 3.76
CA PRO A 96 3.60 -28.87 3.46
C PRO A 96 2.28 -29.00 4.22
N GLN A 97 2.16 -28.37 5.39
CA GLN A 97 0.97 -28.37 6.24
C GLN A 97 0.09 -27.13 6.06
N HIS A 98 0.42 -26.22 5.12
CA HIS A 98 -0.30 -24.97 4.88
C HIS A 98 -0.50 -24.11 6.15
N ILE A 99 0.48 -24.13 7.07
CA ILE A 99 0.44 -23.29 8.28
C ILE A 99 0.63 -21.85 7.87
N ASP A 100 -0.34 -21.01 8.20
CA ASP A 100 -0.32 -19.59 7.91
C ASP A 100 0.34 -18.80 9.05
N PHE A 101 1.66 -18.64 8.94
CA PHE A 101 2.41 -17.85 9.92
C PHE A 101 2.12 -16.36 9.82
N SER A 102 1.70 -15.88 8.64
CA SER A 102 1.33 -14.47 8.47
C SER A 102 0.04 -14.13 9.22
N GLN A 103 -0.94 -15.03 9.21
CA GLN A 103 -2.16 -14.88 9.99
C GLN A 103 -1.87 -14.90 11.50
N PHE A 104 -1.01 -15.79 11.95
CA PHE A 104 -0.58 -15.81 13.35
C PHE A 104 0.04 -14.47 13.79
N LEU A 105 0.86 -13.84 12.95
CA LEU A 105 1.44 -12.52 13.25
C LEU A 105 0.38 -11.41 13.24
N LEU A 106 -0.59 -11.46 12.33
CA LEU A 106 -1.70 -10.50 12.30
C LEU A 106 -2.58 -10.60 13.55
N ASP A 107 -2.92 -11.81 13.99
CA ASP A 107 -3.67 -12.02 15.21
C ASP A 107 -2.89 -11.58 16.46
N SER A 108 -1.57 -11.74 16.43
CA SER A 108 -0.67 -11.21 17.46
C SER A 108 -0.64 -9.69 17.47
N MET A 109 -0.68 -9.04 16.30
CA MET A 109 -0.82 -7.59 16.16
C MET A 109 -2.11 -7.09 16.80
N ARG A 110 -3.24 -7.72 16.48
CA ARG A 110 -4.55 -7.42 17.08
C ARG A 110 -4.53 -7.57 18.60
N ALA A 111 -3.88 -8.65 19.11
CA ALA A 111 -3.73 -8.87 20.54
C ALA A 111 -2.87 -7.79 21.22
N MET A 112 -1.80 -7.34 20.58
CA MET A 112 -0.96 -6.24 21.07
C MET A 112 -1.70 -4.91 21.04
N GLN A 113 -2.44 -4.62 19.98
CA GLN A 113 -3.24 -3.41 19.86
C GLN A 113 -4.33 -3.34 20.95
N LYS A 114 -5.07 -4.42 21.16
CA LYS A 114 -6.07 -4.52 22.24
C LYS A 114 -5.51 -4.24 23.63
N LYS A 115 -4.21 -4.50 23.84
CA LYS A 115 -3.51 -4.22 25.11
C LYS A 115 -2.89 -2.82 25.16
N GLY A 116 -3.03 -2.01 24.09
CA GLY A 116 -2.34 -0.71 23.97
C GLY A 116 -0.82 -0.82 23.92
N ALA A 117 -0.29 -1.97 23.48
CA ALA A 117 1.14 -2.26 23.47
C ALA A 117 1.78 -2.12 22.08
N MET A 118 1.00 -1.82 21.02
CA MET A 118 1.54 -1.54 19.70
C MET A 118 2.13 -0.14 19.63
N PRO A 119 3.34 0.02 19.07
CA PRO A 119 3.94 1.34 18.90
C PRO A 119 3.22 2.14 17.80
N TRP A 120 2.59 3.24 18.17
CA TRP A 120 1.93 4.17 17.24
C TRP A 120 2.81 4.59 16.05
N PRO A 121 4.13 4.87 16.20
CA PRO A 121 4.97 5.28 15.07
C PRO A 121 4.96 4.33 13.88
N PHE A 122 4.62 3.06 14.09
CA PHE A 122 4.62 2.08 13.00
C PHE A 122 3.41 2.22 12.06
N HIS A 123 2.30 2.76 12.55
CA HIS A 123 1.01 2.75 11.84
C HIS A 123 0.32 4.11 11.75
N ASP A 124 0.68 5.10 12.57
CA ASP A 124 0.00 6.41 12.65
C ASP A 124 -0.16 7.08 11.29
N PHE A 125 0.93 7.18 10.52
CA PHE A 125 0.88 7.77 9.18
C PHE A 125 -0.13 7.03 8.27
N TRP A 126 -0.10 5.71 8.26
CA TRP A 126 -0.95 4.93 7.36
C TRP A 126 -2.43 4.98 7.73
N LEU A 127 -2.76 5.12 9.00
CA LEU A 127 -4.12 5.35 9.46
C LEU A 127 -4.59 6.76 9.04
N ARG A 128 -3.74 7.76 9.15
CA ARG A 128 -4.00 9.13 8.65
C ARG A 128 -4.16 9.14 7.12
N ASP A 129 -3.29 8.42 6.40
CA ASP A 129 -3.35 8.27 4.94
C ASP A 129 -4.64 7.60 4.49
N MET A 130 -5.09 6.55 5.21
CA MET A 130 -6.39 5.90 5.00
C MET A 130 -7.55 6.87 5.21
N ALA A 131 -7.53 7.63 6.31
CA ALA A 131 -8.57 8.61 6.62
C ALA A 131 -8.61 9.73 5.56
N TYR A 132 -7.47 10.23 5.13
CA TYR A 132 -7.37 11.23 4.06
C TYR A 132 -7.92 10.69 2.73
N ALA A 133 -7.51 9.50 2.31
CA ALA A 133 -7.95 8.88 1.07
C ALA A 133 -9.45 8.55 1.05
N SER A 134 -10.04 8.30 2.22
CA SER A 134 -11.48 7.99 2.35
C SER A 134 -12.34 9.21 2.61
N GLY A 135 -11.73 10.29 3.13
CA GLY A 135 -12.40 11.55 3.46
C GLY A 135 -12.14 12.64 2.42
N LYS A 136 -11.13 13.49 2.69
CA LYS A 136 -10.83 14.69 1.88
C LYS A 136 -10.56 14.37 0.41
N ALA A 137 -9.77 13.34 0.12
CA ALA A 137 -9.47 12.89 -1.24
C ALA A 137 -10.47 11.84 -1.76
N GLY A 138 -11.38 11.36 -0.94
CA GLY A 138 -12.41 10.39 -1.35
C GLY A 138 -13.44 11.00 -2.30
N LEU A 139 -13.97 10.15 -3.19
CA LEU A 139 -15.04 10.52 -4.11
C LEU A 139 -15.93 9.30 -4.39
N THR A 140 -17.17 9.34 -3.97
CA THR A 140 -18.17 8.30 -4.21
C THR A 140 -19.33 8.93 -4.96
N ARG A 141 -19.40 8.71 -6.26
CA ARG A 141 -20.39 9.38 -7.13
C ARG A 141 -20.88 8.47 -8.26
N LYS A 142 -22.17 8.57 -8.53
CA LYS A 142 -22.81 8.06 -9.76
C LYS A 142 -22.83 9.14 -10.83
N PRO A 143 -22.91 8.77 -12.12
CA PRO A 143 -23.24 9.72 -13.16
C PRO A 143 -24.59 10.41 -12.90
N GLU A 144 -24.75 11.64 -13.39
CA GLU A 144 -26.01 12.35 -13.30
C GLU A 144 -27.14 11.54 -13.94
N ASN A 145 -28.32 11.62 -13.32
CA ASN A 145 -29.54 10.92 -13.77
C ASN A 145 -29.50 9.37 -13.72
N VAL A 146 -28.42 8.77 -13.17
CA VAL A 146 -28.31 7.33 -12.95
C VAL A 146 -28.81 6.99 -11.53
N LYS A 147 -29.87 6.18 -11.44
CA LYS A 147 -30.39 5.72 -10.14
C LYS A 147 -29.54 4.63 -9.53
N LYS A 148 -29.10 3.67 -10.35
CA LYS A 148 -28.25 2.54 -9.98
C LYS A 148 -27.17 2.38 -11.04
N SER A 149 -25.92 2.30 -10.61
CA SER A 149 -24.81 1.99 -11.50
C SER A 149 -24.68 0.48 -11.64
N SER A 150 -24.33 -0.01 -12.84
CA SER A 150 -24.05 -1.42 -13.08
C SER A 150 -22.65 -1.82 -12.58
N TYR A 151 -21.72 -0.88 -12.69
CA TYR A 151 -20.33 -1.03 -12.24
C TYR A 151 -19.89 0.18 -11.42
N ALA A 152 -18.94 -0.03 -10.51
CA ALA A 152 -18.24 1.05 -9.81
C ALA A 152 -16.72 0.83 -9.91
N PHE A 153 -16.00 1.82 -10.39
CA PHE A 153 -14.55 1.80 -10.41
C PHE A 153 -13.99 2.11 -9.03
N PHE A 154 -13.28 1.13 -8.45
CA PHE A 154 -12.58 1.24 -7.18
C PHE A 154 -11.06 1.22 -7.42
N PRO A 155 -10.41 2.37 -7.58
CA PRO A 155 -8.96 2.43 -7.83
C PRO A 155 -8.12 2.04 -6.61
N GLY A 156 -8.72 2.05 -5.41
CA GLY A 156 -8.00 2.02 -4.15
C GLY A 156 -7.32 3.37 -3.84
N CYS A 157 -6.63 3.42 -2.70
CA CYS A 157 -6.05 4.68 -2.22
C CYS A 157 -4.70 5.05 -2.88
N GLN A 158 -3.96 4.08 -3.42
CA GLN A 158 -2.59 4.32 -3.88
C GLN A 158 -2.48 4.57 -5.40
N LEU A 159 -3.46 4.14 -6.20
CA LEU A 159 -3.39 4.29 -7.66
C LEU A 159 -3.31 5.77 -8.06
N ALA A 160 -4.27 6.58 -7.57
CA ALA A 160 -4.25 8.02 -7.79
C ALA A 160 -3.05 8.70 -7.11
N GLY A 161 -2.59 8.16 -5.97
CA GLY A 161 -1.44 8.69 -5.25
C GLY A 161 -0.14 8.58 -6.06
N SER A 162 0.03 7.53 -6.83
CA SER A 162 1.18 7.36 -7.71
C SER A 162 1.12 8.29 -8.94
N ASP A 163 -0.02 8.29 -9.61
CA ASP A 163 -0.27 9.14 -10.78
C ASP A 163 -1.79 9.35 -10.94
N PRO A 164 -2.30 10.58 -10.91
CA PRO A 164 -3.72 10.86 -11.05
C PRO A 164 -4.29 10.34 -12.38
N ARG A 165 -3.50 10.29 -13.46
CA ARG A 165 -3.89 9.83 -14.78
C ARG A 165 -4.31 8.35 -14.79
N TYR A 166 -3.76 7.52 -13.91
CA TYR A 166 -4.20 6.13 -13.79
C TYR A 166 -5.69 6.03 -13.45
N VAL A 167 -6.18 6.92 -12.63
CA VAL A 167 -7.60 6.93 -12.23
C VAL A 167 -8.46 7.62 -13.28
N THR A 168 -8.04 8.79 -13.75
CA THR A 168 -8.87 9.58 -14.68
C THR A 168 -9.01 8.88 -16.04
N ARG A 169 -7.92 8.32 -16.59
CA ARG A 169 -7.95 7.58 -17.86
C ARG A 169 -8.69 6.24 -17.75
N THR A 170 -8.49 5.51 -16.65
CA THR A 170 -9.25 4.26 -16.43
C THR A 170 -10.74 4.54 -16.31
N TYR A 171 -11.14 5.60 -15.60
CA TYR A 171 -12.54 5.93 -15.46
C TYR A 171 -13.14 6.43 -16.77
N GLU A 172 -12.41 7.21 -17.57
CA GLU A 172 -12.79 7.62 -18.91
C GLU A 172 -13.04 6.39 -19.81
N TRP A 173 -12.09 5.46 -19.86
CA TRP A 173 -12.24 4.19 -20.57
C TRP A 173 -13.45 3.39 -20.08
N LEU A 174 -13.61 3.22 -18.78
CA LEU A 174 -14.73 2.49 -18.19
C LEU A 174 -16.08 3.13 -18.59
N ARG A 175 -16.17 4.47 -18.53
CA ARG A 175 -17.35 5.23 -18.93
C ARG A 175 -17.67 5.11 -20.42
N SER A 176 -16.68 4.93 -21.27
CA SER A 176 -16.89 4.67 -22.71
C SER A 176 -17.54 3.30 -22.95
N LYS A 177 -17.22 2.30 -22.13
CA LYS A 177 -17.80 0.95 -22.21
C LYS A 177 -19.11 0.81 -21.42
N LYS A 178 -19.20 1.47 -20.26
CA LYS A 178 -20.34 1.44 -19.32
C LYS A 178 -20.70 2.87 -18.91
N PRO A 179 -21.56 3.56 -19.65
CA PRO A 179 -21.88 4.98 -19.39
C PRO A 179 -22.52 5.26 -18.03
N ASP A 180 -23.07 4.25 -17.37
CA ASP A 180 -23.65 4.30 -16.03
C ASP A 180 -22.67 3.97 -14.91
N ALA A 181 -21.40 3.68 -15.22
CA ALA A 181 -20.41 3.32 -14.20
C ALA A 181 -20.15 4.46 -13.21
N ALA A 182 -20.13 4.11 -11.93
CA ALA A 182 -19.79 5.01 -10.84
C ALA A 182 -18.28 5.09 -10.62
N ILE A 183 -17.84 6.14 -9.94
CA ILE A 183 -16.50 6.24 -9.32
C ILE A 183 -16.63 6.03 -7.82
N TRP A 184 -15.72 5.23 -7.25
CA TRP A 184 -15.67 4.96 -5.83
C TRP A 184 -14.22 5.01 -5.33
N MET A 185 -13.72 6.23 -5.13
CA MET A 185 -12.38 6.52 -4.60
C MET A 185 -12.42 6.51 -3.09
N THR A 186 -11.93 5.45 -2.48
CA THR A 186 -11.74 5.31 -1.04
C THR A 186 -10.64 4.28 -0.76
N CYS A 187 -10.24 4.10 0.48
CA CYS A 187 -9.34 3.02 0.89
C CYS A 187 -10.12 1.71 1.08
N CYS A 188 -9.48 0.57 0.87
CA CYS A 188 -10.07 -0.75 1.15
C CYS A 188 -9.98 -1.18 2.63
N GLY A 189 -9.41 -0.36 3.52
CA GLY A 189 -9.28 -0.67 4.95
C GLY A 189 -7.98 -1.40 5.34
N ALA A 190 -7.16 -1.85 4.38
CA ALA A 190 -5.93 -2.59 4.67
C ALA A 190 -4.99 -1.92 5.71
N PRO A 191 -4.81 -0.59 5.76
CA PRO A 191 -4.00 0.04 6.80
C PRO A 191 -4.49 -0.24 8.23
N ALA A 192 -5.80 -0.19 8.47
CA ALA A 192 -6.37 -0.48 9.79
C ALA A 192 -6.25 -1.98 10.13
N GLU A 193 -6.47 -2.84 9.15
CA GLU A 193 -6.28 -4.29 9.30
C GLU A 193 -4.82 -4.63 9.68
N TRP A 194 -3.85 -4.09 8.94
CA TRP A 194 -2.43 -4.35 9.18
C TRP A 194 -1.90 -3.70 10.47
N ALA A 195 -2.59 -2.66 10.98
CA ALA A 195 -2.30 -2.07 12.27
C ALA A 195 -2.90 -2.85 13.45
N GLY A 196 -3.78 -3.83 13.18
CA GLY A 196 -4.54 -4.54 14.19
C GLY A 196 -5.67 -3.72 14.81
N GLU A 197 -6.06 -2.62 14.17
CA GLU A 197 -7.10 -1.68 14.60
C GLU A 197 -8.49 -2.19 14.20
N VAL A 198 -8.95 -3.23 14.91
CA VAL A 198 -10.18 -3.97 14.59
C VAL A 198 -11.41 -3.05 14.54
N ASP A 199 -11.56 -2.14 15.49
CA ASP A 199 -12.73 -1.26 15.56
C ASP A 199 -12.73 -0.22 14.44
N ILE A 200 -11.58 0.37 14.13
CA ILE A 200 -11.41 1.31 13.01
C ILE A 200 -11.69 0.59 11.70
N HIS A 201 -11.16 -0.63 11.54
CA HIS A 201 -11.39 -1.43 10.35
C HIS A 201 -12.87 -1.78 10.18
N ALA A 202 -13.54 -2.26 11.22
CA ALA A 202 -14.96 -2.60 11.18
C ALA A 202 -15.86 -1.40 10.84
N ALA A 203 -15.60 -0.24 11.47
CA ALA A 203 -16.33 0.99 11.17
C ALA A 203 -16.13 1.45 9.71
N HIS A 204 -14.91 1.32 9.20
CA HIS A 204 -14.60 1.65 7.81
C HIS A 204 -15.30 0.73 6.81
N LEU A 205 -15.32 -0.58 7.07
CA LEU A 205 -16.04 -1.55 6.23
C LEU A 205 -17.55 -1.27 6.19
N GLU A 206 -18.15 -0.87 7.32
CA GLU A 206 -19.58 -0.54 7.34
C GLU A 206 -19.87 0.74 6.53
N GLU A 207 -18.98 1.73 6.57
CA GLU A 207 -19.08 2.90 5.71
C GLU A 207 -18.96 2.52 4.23
N MET A 208 -18.06 1.60 3.88
CA MET A 208 -17.94 1.08 2.50
C MET A 208 -19.23 0.38 2.05
N ARG A 209 -19.86 -0.44 2.92
CA ARG A 209 -21.17 -1.06 2.62
C ARG A 209 -22.26 -0.02 2.37
N ARG A 210 -22.28 1.05 3.19
CA ARG A 210 -23.23 2.15 3.00
C ARG A 210 -23.03 2.82 1.64
N GLN A 211 -21.80 3.17 1.29
CA GLN A 211 -21.47 3.79 0.01
C GLN A 211 -21.82 2.89 -1.18
N TRP A 212 -21.54 1.59 -1.09
CA TRP A 212 -21.91 0.63 -2.12
C TRP A 212 -23.42 0.57 -2.38
N ARG A 213 -24.24 0.55 -1.31
CA ARG A 213 -25.71 0.61 -1.43
C ARG A 213 -26.16 1.92 -2.08
N GLU A 214 -25.55 3.04 -1.75
CA GLU A 214 -25.86 4.35 -2.36
C GLU A 214 -25.52 4.42 -3.85
N LEU A 215 -24.51 3.68 -4.28
CA LEU A 215 -24.18 3.53 -5.70
C LEU A 215 -25.15 2.62 -6.45
N GLY A 216 -26.01 1.89 -5.75
CA GLY A 216 -27.02 0.99 -6.31
C GLY A 216 -26.58 -0.45 -6.39
N GLU A 217 -25.64 -0.85 -5.53
CA GLU A 217 -25.11 -2.21 -5.42
C GLU A 217 -24.40 -2.72 -6.70
N PRO A 218 -23.48 -1.92 -7.28
CA PRO A 218 -22.80 -2.26 -8.53
C PRO A 218 -21.81 -3.41 -8.35
N THR A 219 -21.42 -4.04 -9.48
CA THR A 219 -20.21 -4.84 -9.53
C THR A 219 -19.00 -3.91 -9.41
N VAL A 220 -18.08 -4.22 -8.48
CA VAL A 220 -16.93 -3.38 -8.17
C VAL A 220 -15.74 -3.77 -9.03
N VAL A 221 -15.23 -2.84 -9.83
CA VAL A 221 -14.03 -3.02 -10.65
C VAL A 221 -12.81 -2.58 -9.83
N LEU A 222 -12.03 -3.53 -9.38
CA LEU A 222 -10.86 -3.32 -8.51
C LEU A 222 -9.57 -3.19 -9.32
N ALA A 223 -8.77 -2.17 -9.04
CA ALA A 223 -7.48 -1.96 -9.70
C ALA A 223 -6.27 -2.41 -8.88
N CYS A 224 -6.45 -2.81 -7.63
CA CYS A 224 -5.36 -3.18 -6.74
C CYS A 224 -5.56 -4.60 -6.20
N PRO A 225 -4.55 -5.51 -6.35
CA PRO A 225 -4.66 -6.88 -5.84
C PRO A 225 -4.85 -6.97 -4.33
N ASN A 226 -4.28 -6.04 -3.54
CA ASN A 226 -4.54 -5.98 -2.10
C ASN A 226 -6.00 -5.62 -1.80
N CYS A 227 -6.60 -4.71 -2.58
CA CYS A 227 -8.02 -4.39 -2.43
C CYS A 227 -8.88 -5.62 -2.70
N ARG A 228 -8.57 -6.41 -3.76
CA ARG A 228 -9.31 -7.66 -4.05
C ARG A 228 -9.29 -8.61 -2.86
N LYS A 229 -8.11 -8.85 -2.27
CA LYS A 229 -7.98 -9.67 -1.06
C LYS A 229 -8.85 -9.14 0.09
N MET A 230 -8.84 -7.82 0.34
CA MET A 230 -9.65 -7.21 1.40
C MET A 230 -11.15 -7.37 1.15
N PHE A 231 -11.61 -7.17 -0.09
CA PHE A 231 -13.02 -7.34 -0.44
C PHE A 231 -13.48 -8.79 -0.27
N GLU A 232 -12.73 -9.76 -0.76
CA GLU A 232 -13.09 -11.17 -0.66
C GLU A 232 -13.12 -11.67 0.80
N GLU A 233 -12.23 -11.14 1.64
CA GLU A 233 -12.12 -11.55 3.06
C GLU A 233 -13.17 -10.88 3.94
N TYR A 234 -13.47 -9.58 3.73
CA TYR A 234 -14.28 -8.79 4.65
C TYR A 234 -15.58 -8.25 4.06
N LEU A 235 -15.75 -8.28 2.76
CA LEU A 235 -16.93 -7.79 2.01
C LEU A 235 -17.38 -8.83 0.96
N PRO A 236 -17.49 -10.13 1.31
CA PRO A 236 -17.75 -11.19 0.34
C PRO A 236 -19.12 -11.07 -0.34
N GLU A 237 -20.04 -10.28 0.21
CA GLU A 237 -21.35 -9.98 -0.37
C GLU A 237 -21.27 -8.99 -1.54
N LEU A 238 -20.18 -8.24 -1.71
CA LEU A 238 -20.01 -7.31 -2.82
C LEU A 238 -19.43 -8.05 -4.03
N PRO A 239 -20.11 -8.04 -5.18
CA PRO A 239 -19.57 -8.64 -6.40
C PRO A 239 -18.37 -7.84 -6.89
N VAL A 240 -17.24 -8.52 -7.09
CA VAL A 240 -15.99 -7.91 -7.52
C VAL A 240 -15.45 -8.54 -8.79
N VAL A 241 -14.78 -7.73 -9.59
CA VAL A 241 -14.00 -8.15 -10.77
C VAL A 241 -12.72 -7.31 -10.81
N PHE A 242 -11.64 -7.87 -11.32
CA PHE A 242 -10.41 -7.09 -11.41
C PHE A 242 -10.35 -6.28 -12.71
N LEU A 243 -9.73 -5.11 -12.66
CA LEU A 243 -9.65 -4.20 -13.81
C LEU A 243 -9.05 -4.86 -15.06
N ALA A 244 -7.99 -5.67 -14.91
CA ALA A 244 -7.37 -6.34 -16.03
C ALA A 244 -8.30 -7.37 -16.69
N GLU A 245 -9.13 -8.07 -15.91
CA GLU A 245 -10.11 -9.05 -16.41
C GLU A 245 -11.16 -8.35 -17.31
N VAL A 246 -11.68 -7.20 -16.85
CA VAL A 246 -12.65 -6.43 -17.66
C VAL A 246 -12.01 -5.70 -18.85
N MET A 247 -10.75 -5.28 -18.73
CA MET A 247 -10.00 -4.69 -19.83
C MET A 247 -9.74 -5.70 -20.95
N GLU A 248 -9.42 -6.93 -20.60
CA GLU A 248 -9.28 -8.03 -21.56
C GLU A 248 -10.62 -8.33 -22.24
N GLU A 249 -11.70 -8.50 -21.44
CA GLU A 249 -13.03 -8.86 -21.95
C GLU A 249 -13.61 -7.78 -22.87
N TRP A 250 -13.51 -6.49 -22.48
CA TRP A 250 -14.17 -5.39 -23.22
C TRP A 250 -13.27 -4.72 -24.23
N GLY A 251 -12.01 -5.09 -24.26
CA GLY A 251 -11.00 -4.54 -25.14
C GLY A 251 -10.53 -3.15 -24.72
N VAL A 252 -9.22 -2.99 -24.67
CA VAL A 252 -8.55 -1.70 -24.56
C VAL A 252 -8.01 -1.39 -25.94
N GLU A 253 -8.63 -0.44 -26.63
CA GLU A 253 -8.08 0.08 -27.86
C GLU A 253 -6.80 0.86 -27.50
N LYS A 254 -5.69 0.56 -28.15
CA LYS A 254 -4.56 1.48 -28.13
C LYS A 254 -5.09 2.79 -28.68
N ASP A 255 -5.26 3.78 -27.81
CA ASP A 255 -5.63 5.11 -28.26
C ASP A 255 -4.49 5.66 -29.10
N ALA A 256 -4.64 5.44 -30.42
CA ALA A 256 -3.83 6.13 -31.44
C ALA A 256 -4.08 7.65 -31.45
N ALA A 257 -4.91 8.15 -30.52
CA ALA A 257 -5.50 9.49 -30.60
C ALA A 257 -5.39 10.33 -29.32
N LEU A 258 -4.76 9.87 -28.25
CA LEU A 258 -4.32 10.80 -27.20
C LEU A 258 -2.94 11.29 -27.63
N GLU A 259 -2.96 12.38 -28.43
CA GLU A 259 -1.74 13.11 -28.70
C GLU A 259 -1.07 13.44 -27.36
N PRO A 260 0.23 13.10 -27.17
CA PRO A 260 0.95 13.51 -25.96
C PRO A 260 0.84 15.03 -25.82
N ASP A 261 0.69 15.52 -24.61
CA ASP A 261 0.69 16.95 -24.32
C ASP A 261 1.88 17.63 -25.01
N ASN A 262 1.71 18.87 -25.48
CA ASN A 262 2.70 19.57 -26.30
C ASN A 262 4.11 19.63 -25.70
N ALA A 263 4.26 19.44 -24.39
CA ALA A 263 5.55 19.29 -23.73
C ALA A 263 6.19 17.90 -23.96
N GLU A 264 5.39 16.84 -24.04
CA GLU A 264 5.85 15.46 -24.31
C GLU A 264 6.19 15.26 -25.79
N LYS A 265 5.53 15.97 -26.72
CA LYS A 265 5.86 15.96 -28.16
C LYS A 265 7.29 16.45 -28.43
N ALA A 266 7.74 17.46 -27.69
CA ALA A 266 9.08 18.04 -27.87
C ALA A 266 10.21 17.07 -27.40
N GLU A 267 9.94 16.18 -26.45
CA GLU A 267 10.90 15.16 -26.00
C GLU A 267 10.89 13.92 -26.89
N MET A 268 9.75 13.56 -27.49
CA MET A 268 9.66 12.43 -28.42
C MET A 268 10.30 12.72 -29.79
N GLU A 269 10.32 13.97 -30.24
CA GLU A 269 10.98 14.39 -31.52
C GLU A 269 12.50 14.41 -31.43
N ALA A 270 13.08 14.31 -30.23
CA ALA A 270 14.52 14.32 -30.01
C ALA A 270 15.24 12.97 -30.25
N GLY A 271 14.60 12.04 -30.95
CA GLY A 271 15.23 10.90 -31.62
C GLY A 271 15.66 9.74 -30.74
N SER A 272 14.81 8.74 -30.61
CA SER A 272 15.26 7.35 -30.55
C SER A 272 14.30 6.46 -31.32
N THR A 273 14.83 5.70 -32.27
CA THR A 273 14.22 4.47 -32.77
C THR A 273 13.87 3.60 -31.56
N GLN A 274 12.60 3.55 -31.16
CA GLN A 274 12.13 2.66 -30.10
C GLN A 274 12.39 1.21 -30.55
N GLN A 275 13.52 0.66 -30.13
CA GLN A 275 13.64 -0.78 -30.02
C GLN A 275 12.54 -1.24 -29.06
N ALA A 276 11.79 -2.28 -29.44
CA ALA A 276 10.77 -2.87 -28.56
C ALA A 276 11.39 -3.19 -27.21
N GLN A 277 11.02 -2.42 -26.19
CA GLN A 277 11.58 -2.57 -24.86
C GLN A 277 11.03 -3.86 -24.26
N SER A 278 11.94 -4.73 -23.80
CA SER A 278 11.56 -5.97 -23.10
C SER A 278 11.42 -5.70 -21.61
N TYR A 279 10.46 -6.34 -20.97
CA TYR A 279 10.16 -6.22 -19.55
C TYR A 279 10.21 -7.57 -18.83
N ALA A 280 10.49 -7.55 -17.55
CA ALA A 280 10.20 -8.69 -16.67
C ALA A 280 8.87 -8.44 -15.96
N LEU A 281 7.93 -9.36 -16.09
CA LEU A 281 6.60 -9.25 -15.49
C LEU A 281 6.65 -9.67 -14.02
N PHE A 282 6.35 -8.73 -13.14
CA PHE A 282 6.33 -8.93 -11.70
C PHE A 282 4.91 -9.18 -11.20
N ASP A 283 4.61 -10.41 -10.77
CA ASP A 283 3.35 -10.76 -10.13
C ASP A 283 3.33 -10.27 -8.67
N PRO A 284 2.38 -9.41 -8.28
CA PRO A 284 2.21 -9.02 -6.89
C PRO A 284 1.84 -10.22 -6.00
N CYS A 285 2.41 -10.29 -4.82
CA CYS A 285 2.12 -11.40 -3.88
C CYS A 285 0.64 -11.52 -3.52
N ALA A 286 -0.12 -10.42 -3.57
CA ALA A 286 -1.55 -10.41 -3.33
C ALA A 286 -2.38 -11.03 -4.46
N SER A 287 -1.80 -11.23 -5.66
CA SER A 287 -2.47 -11.94 -6.76
C SER A 287 -2.19 -13.45 -6.77
N ARG A 288 -1.47 -13.98 -5.79
CA ARG A 288 -1.03 -15.37 -5.68
C ARG A 288 -2.10 -16.41 -5.99
N TYR A 289 -3.32 -16.18 -5.56
CA TYR A 289 -4.44 -17.11 -5.69
C TYR A 289 -5.44 -16.74 -6.80
N TYR A 290 -5.06 -15.82 -7.70
CA TYR A 290 -5.89 -15.32 -8.80
C TYR A 290 -5.19 -15.57 -10.14
N PRO A 291 -5.10 -16.86 -10.60
CA PRO A 291 -4.41 -17.18 -11.84
C PRO A 291 -5.08 -16.53 -13.06
N GLU A 292 -6.41 -16.37 -13.05
CA GLU A 292 -7.16 -15.72 -14.12
C GLU A 292 -6.74 -14.26 -14.27
N LEU A 293 -6.60 -13.53 -13.17
CA LEU A 293 -6.07 -12.17 -13.17
C LEU A 293 -4.65 -12.11 -13.74
N GLN A 294 -3.78 -13.06 -13.33
CA GLN A 294 -2.40 -13.12 -13.82
C GLN A 294 -2.35 -13.35 -15.33
N GLU A 295 -3.23 -14.21 -15.84
CA GLU A 295 -3.37 -14.53 -17.28
C GLU A 295 -3.89 -13.29 -18.05
N SER A 296 -4.95 -12.64 -17.55
CA SER A 296 -5.48 -11.42 -18.18
C SER A 296 -4.42 -10.32 -18.30
N VAL A 297 -3.55 -10.15 -17.29
CA VAL A 297 -2.45 -9.18 -17.37
C VAL A 297 -1.45 -9.54 -18.46
N ARG A 298 -1.15 -10.83 -18.65
CA ARG A 298 -0.25 -11.30 -19.71
C ARG A 298 -0.85 -11.06 -21.10
N HIS A 299 -2.13 -11.36 -21.29
CA HIS A 299 -2.84 -11.06 -22.53
C HIS A 299 -2.89 -9.57 -22.85
N LEU A 300 -3.08 -8.72 -21.82
CA LEU A 300 -3.03 -7.26 -21.99
C LEU A 300 -1.62 -6.78 -22.35
N ALA A 301 -0.58 -7.38 -21.79
CA ALA A 301 0.80 -7.07 -22.15
C ALA A 301 1.09 -7.44 -23.62
N ASP A 302 0.62 -8.61 -24.08
CA ASP A 302 0.70 -9.04 -25.49
C ASP A 302 -0.06 -8.07 -26.40
N ALA A 303 -1.29 -7.69 -26.01
CA ALA A 303 -2.11 -6.73 -26.75
C ALA A 303 -1.45 -5.32 -26.81
N ALA A 304 -0.73 -4.93 -25.76
CA ALA A 304 0.08 -3.71 -25.75
C ALA A 304 1.31 -3.81 -26.67
N GLY A 305 1.64 -5.00 -27.20
CA GLY A 305 2.76 -5.24 -28.10
C GLY A 305 4.12 -5.12 -27.42
N ILE A 306 4.20 -5.41 -26.13
CA ILE A 306 5.44 -5.46 -25.37
C ILE A 306 6.00 -6.88 -25.35
N THR A 307 7.33 -7.00 -25.36
CA THR A 307 8.00 -8.27 -25.10
C THR A 307 8.19 -8.38 -23.58
N TRP A 308 7.81 -9.52 -23.00
CA TRP A 308 7.94 -9.74 -21.57
C TRP A 308 8.38 -11.16 -21.27
N GLU A 309 8.95 -11.35 -20.08
CA GLU A 309 9.31 -12.66 -19.52
C GLU A 309 8.92 -12.74 -18.05
N ASN A 310 8.72 -13.98 -17.57
CA ASN A 310 8.41 -14.23 -16.16
C ASN A 310 9.67 -14.11 -15.30
N LEU A 311 9.50 -13.62 -14.07
CA LEU A 311 10.52 -13.70 -13.05
C LEU A 311 10.66 -15.16 -12.51
N PRO A 312 11.81 -15.51 -11.90
CA PRO A 312 12.04 -16.85 -11.34
C PRO A 312 11.02 -17.27 -10.28
N TYR A 313 10.36 -16.29 -9.65
CA TYR A 313 9.33 -16.48 -8.62
C TYR A 313 8.09 -15.70 -9.00
N ASP A 314 7.23 -16.31 -9.77
CA ASP A 314 5.96 -15.79 -10.27
C ASP A 314 4.75 -16.57 -9.73
N GLY A 315 3.55 -16.13 -10.07
CA GLY A 315 2.29 -16.81 -9.77
C GLY A 315 2.16 -17.17 -8.28
N LYS A 316 1.91 -18.44 -8.00
CA LYS A 316 1.77 -18.93 -6.61
C LYS A 316 3.03 -18.76 -5.75
N LYS A 317 4.20 -18.66 -6.37
CA LYS A 317 5.47 -18.48 -5.67
C LYS A 317 5.97 -17.02 -5.68
N ALA A 318 5.18 -16.10 -6.17
CA ALA A 318 5.52 -14.68 -6.20
C ALA A 318 6.01 -14.20 -4.83
N ARG A 319 7.12 -13.46 -4.83
CA ARG A 319 7.71 -12.89 -3.62
C ARG A 319 7.21 -11.47 -3.41
N CYS A 320 7.20 -11.02 -2.15
CA CYS A 320 6.76 -9.67 -1.81
C CYS A 320 7.75 -8.61 -2.27
N CYS A 321 7.24 -7.46 -2.71
CA CYS A 321 8.02 -6.26 -3.01
C CYS A 321 8.43 -5.46 -1.75
N GLY A 322 7.90 -5.82 -0.56
CA GLY A 322 8.19 -5.14 0.71
C GLY A 322 7.17 -4.08 1.13
N TYR A 323 6.06 -3.91 0.42
CA TYR A 323 5.04 -2.91 0.76
C TYR A 323 4.02 -3.39 1.80
N GLY A 324 3.63 -4.68 1.76
CA GLY A 324 2.58 -5.23 2.62
C GLY A 324 2.87 -5.01 4.12
N GLY A 325 1.83 -5.00 4.94
CA GLY A 325 1.96 -4.79 6.39
C GLY A 325 2.48 -3.42 6.81
N HIS A 326 2.81 -2.53 5.86
CA HIS A 326 3.42 -1.22 6.10
C HIS A 326 4.70 -1.29 6.98
N ILE A 327 5.50 -2.30 6.75
CA ILE A 327 6.67 -2.65 7.58
C ILE A 327 7.82 -1.63 7.52
N GLY A 328 7.76 -0.66 6.62
CA GLY A 328 8.87 0.27 6.32
C GLY A 328 9.35 1.07 7.52
N ILE A 329 8.47 1.47 8.45
CA ILE A 329 8.86 2.20 9.66
C ILE A 329 9.32 1.25 10.76
N ALA A 330 8.65 0.09 10.92
CA ALA A 330 9.05 -0.89 11.92
C ALA A 330 10.43 -1.48 11.62
N SER A 331 10.74 -1.70 10.34
CA SER A 331 12.00 -2.31 9.91
C SER A 331 12.47 -1.80 8.52
N PRO A 332 12.98 -0.56 8.43
CA PRO A 332 13.41 0.04 7.16
C PRO A 332 14.48 -0.78 6.44
N SER A 333 15.47 -1.31 7.19
CA SER A 333 16.55 -2.14 6.63
C SER A 333 16.02 -3.44 6.01
N HIS A 334 15.02 -4.06 6.65
CA HIS A 334 14.40 -5.27 6.12
C HIS A 334 13.63 -4.98 4.83
N THR A 335 12.84 -3.92 4.81
CA THR A 335 12.11 -3.47 3.63
C THR A 335 13.06 -3.20 2.46
N SER A 336 14.12 -2.42 2.70
CA SER A 336 15.14 -2.13 1.68
C SER A 336 15.83 -3.42 1.19
N TYR A 337 16.19 -4.34 2.09
CA TYR A 337 16.76 -5.63 1.72
C TYR A 337 15.82 -6.44 0.81
N MET A 338 14.54 -6.52 1.15
CA MET A 338 13.54 -7.24 0.36
C MET A 338 13.40 -6.65 -1.04
N THR A 339 13.14 -5.35 -1.12
CA THR A 339 12.92 -4.67 -2.40
C THR A 339 14.17 -4.73 -3.28
N THR A 340 15.35 -4.48 -2.71
CA THR A 340 16.62 -4.56 -3.44
C THR A 340 16.91 -6.00 -3.92
N SER A 341 16.60 -7.01 -3.10
CA SER A 341 16.76 -8.40 -3.50
C SER A 341 15.84 -8.78 -4.66
N ARG A 342 14.59 -8.25 -4.66
CA ARG A 342 13.66 -8.45 -5.80
C ARG A 342 14.12 -7.70 -7.04
N ALA A 343 14.57 -6.44 -6.89
CA ALA A 343 15.04 -5.61 -7.99
C ALA A 343 16.24 -6.20 -8.75
N LYS A 344 16.99 -7.10 -8.09
CA LYS A 344 18.16 -7.81 -8.66
C LYS A 344 17.84 -9.20 -9.24
N GLU A 345 16.58 -9.64 -9.22
CA GLU A 345 16.22 -10.95 -9.78
C GLU A 345 16.30 -10.95 -11.30
N GLU A 346 16.16 -9.79 -11.95
CA GLU A 346 16.29 -9.61 -13.39
C GLU A 346 16.81 -8.20 -13.70
N GLU A 347 17.62 -8.06 -14.75
CA GLU A 347 18.17 -6.79 -15.22
C GLU A 347 17.13 -5.95 -15.97
N LEU A 348 16.20 -6.57 -16.67
CA LEU A 348 15.15 -5.89 -17.41
C LEU A 348 14.30 -4.97 -16.52
N PRO A 349 13.78 -3.88 -17.06
CA PRO A 349 12.77 -3.07 -16.37
C PRO A 349 11.54 -3.94 -16.03
N TYR A 350 10.91 -3.63 -14.92
CA TYR A 350 9.75 -4.39 -14.46
C TYR A 350 8.44 -3.79 -14.97
N VAL A 351 7.52 -4.65 -15.41
CA VAL A 351 6.11 -4.31 -15.55
C VAL A 351 5.31 -5.01 -14.46
N THR A 352 4.41 -4.29 -13.78
CA THR A 352 3.56 -4.83 -12.74
C THR A 352 2.16 -4.24 -12.82
N TYR A 353 1.19 -4.89 -12.21
CA TYR A 353 -0.21 -4.46 -12.10
C TYR A 353 -0.63 -4.12 -10.67
N CYS A 354 0.36 -3.83 -9.83
CA CYS A 354 0.17 -3.27 -8.51
C CYS A 354 1.01 -2.01 -8.36
N VAL A 355 0.35 -0.87 -8.19
CA VAL A 355 1.04 0.40 -8.06
C VAL A 355 2.00 0.44 -6.87
N ASN A 356 1.68 -0.26 -5.77
CA ASN A 356 2.57 -0.33 -4.62
C ASN A 356 3.90 -1.04 -4.93
N CYS A 357 3.85 -2.09 -5.76
CA CYS A 357 5.06 -2.77 -6.23
C CYS A 357 5.89 -1.85 -7.13
N ARG A 358 5.23 -1.14 -8.07
CA ARG A 358 5.88 -0.14 -8.92
C ARG A 358 6.60 0.91 -8.10
N GLU A 359 5.92 1.51 -7.11
CA GLU A 359 6.48 2.54 -6.24
C GLU A 359 7.64 2.00 -5.38
N SER A 360 7.52 0.78 -4.85
CA SER A 360 8.60 0.16 -4.07
C SER A 360 9.86 -0.02 -4.92
N PHE A 361 9.74 -0.51 -6.16
CA PHE A 361 10.87 -0.70 -7.06
C PHE A 361 11.48 0.62 -7.50
N ALA A 362 10.67 1.58 -7.93
CA ALA A 362 11.14 2.90 -8.32
C ALA A 362 11.86 3.63 -7.18
N GLY A 363 11.38 3.48 -5.93
CA GLY A 363 12.02 4.01 -4.73
C GLY A 363 13.40 3.42 -4.43
N GLN A 364 13.73 2.25 -4.99
CA GLN A 364 15.06 1.62 -4.91
C GLN A 364 15.88 1.78 -6.21
N GLY A 365 15.43 2.64 -7.11
CA GLY A 365 16.12 2.92 -8.37
C GLY A 365 15.98 1.84 -9.45
N LYS A 366 15.09 0.85 -9.27
CA LYS A 366 14.73 -0.11 -10.31
C LYS A 366 13.72 0.51 -11.25
N GLU A 367 14.02 0.53 -12.54
CA GLU A 367 13.02 0.93 -13.54
C GLU A 367 11.81 -0.01 -13.47
N ALA A 368 10.65 0.57 -13.22
CA ALA A 368 9.40 -0.16 -13.10
C ALA A 368 8.22 0.68 -13.60
N VAL A 369 7.38 0.06 -14.41
CA VAL A 369 6.15 0.65 -14.95
C VAL A 369 4.92 -0.10 -14.45
N HIS A 370 3.80 0.59 -14.34
CA HIS A 370 2.52 -0.04 -14.17
C HIS A 370 1.97 -0.48 -15.53
N ILE A 371 1.21 -1.57 -15.61
CA ILE A 371 0.61 -2.02 -16.88
C ILE A 371 -0.23 -0.91 -17.55
N LEU A 372 -0.86 -0.04 -16.76
CA LEU A 372 -1.63 1.10 -17.25
C LEU A 372 -0.77 2.16 -17.97
N ASP A 373 0.53 2.28 -17.63
CA ASP A 373 1.45 3.14 -18.38
C ASP A 373 1.53 2.71 -19.84
N LEU A 374 1.56 1.39 -20.06
CA LEU A 374 1.69 0.79 -21.38
C LEU A 374 0.37 0.79 -22.15
N LEU A 375 -0.74 0.52 -21.46
CA LEU A 375 -2.08 0.48 -22.07
C LEU A 375 -2.58 1.86 -22.49
N PHE A 376 -2.29 2.90 -21.70
CA PHE A 376 -2.74 4.27 -21.96
C PHE A 376 -1.66 5.18 -22.55
N GLY A 377 -0.49 4.64 -22.89
CA GLY A 377 0.61 5.42 -23.46
C GLY A 377 1.14 6.51 -22.51
N LEU A 378 1.05 6.28 -21.19
CA LEU A 378 1.57 7.21 -20.20
C LEU A 378 3.09 7.02 -20.08
N ASN A 379 3.82 8.13 -19.92
CA ASN A 379 5.27 8.07 -19.78
C ASN A 379 5.66 7.64 -18.34
N GLY A 380 5.58 6.32 -18.09
CA GLY A 380 5.88 5.73 -16.77
C GLY A 380 7.34 5.30 -16.60
N ALA A 381 8.07 5.15 -17.71
CA ALA A 381 9.48 4.73 -17.69
C ALA A 381 10.36 5.80 -17.01
N GLY A 382 11.18 5.37 -16.06
CA GLY A 382 12.08 6.28 -15.33
C GLY A 382 11.36 7.23 -14.34
N ARG A 383 10.04 7.24 -14.25
CA ARG A 383 9.31 8.06 -13.28
C ARG A 383 9.68 7.64 -11.84
N PRO A 384 10.18 8.57 -11.00
CA PRO A 384 10.53 8.26 -9.62
C PRO A 384 9.30 7.83 -8.80
N ALA A 385 9.53 7.24 -7.64
CA ALA A 385 8.44 7.01 -6.67
C ALA A 385 7.93 8.36 -6.14
N ALA A 386 6.61 8.49 -6.07
CA ALA A 386 5.99 9.68 -5.50
C ALA A 386 6.27 9.77 -3.98
N THR A 387 6.63 10.97 -3.49
CA THR A 387 6.75 11.26 -2.06
C THR A 387 5.38 11.13 -1.36
N VAL A 388 5.36 11.06 -0.04
CA VAL A 388 4.08 10.97 0.70
C VAL A 388 3.21 12.21 0.50
N THR A 389 3.82 13.39 0.40
CA THR A 389 3.13 14.66 0.09
C THR A 389 2.58 14.65 -1.33
N GLU A 390 3.40 14.28 -2.33
CA GLU A 390 2.94 14.16 -3.72
C GLU A 390 1.76 13.19 -3.84
N ARG A 391 1.76 12.06 -3.10
CA ARG A 391 0.62 11.13 -3.10
C ARG A 391 -0.68 11.76 -2.61
N TRP A 392 -0.61 12.63 -1.61
CA TRP A 392 -1.79 13.36 -1.13
C TRP A 392 -2.29 14.33 -2.19
N HIS A 393 -1.40 15.13 -2.78
CA HIS A 393 -1.73 16.09 -3.84
C HIS A 393 -2.28 15.39 -5.09
N ASN A 394 -1.68 14.29 -5.51
CA ASN A 394 -2.11 13.52 -6.67
C ASN A 394 -3.54 12.97 -6.51
N ARG A 395 -3.91 12.48 -5.32
CA ARG A 395 -5.28 12.02 -5.05
C ARG A 395 -6.28 13.15 -5.16
N LEU A 396 -5.94 14.33 -4.64
CA LEU A 396 -6.78 15.54 -4.77
C LEU A 396 -6.87 15.99 -6.23
N ALA A 397 -5.79 15.95 -6.98
CA ALA A 397 -5.76 16.29 -8.40
C ALA A 397 -6.70 15.37 -9.18
N ALA A 398 -6.62 14.05 -8.98
CA ALA A 398 -7.54 13.11 -9.59
C ALA A 398 -9.01 13.41 -9.26
N LYS A 399 -9.32 13.68 -7.98
CA LYS A 399 -10.68 14.05 -7.55
C LYS A 399 -11.16 15.33 -8.23
N ARG A 400 -10.33 16.39 -8.29
CA ARG A 400 -10.64 17.66 -8.92
C ARG A 400 -10.93 17.48 -10.40
N GLU A 401 -10.08 16.76 -11.11
CA GLU A 401 -10.24 16.49 -12.53
C GLU A 401 -11.56 15.72 -12.81
N LEU A 402 -11.84 14.67 -12.06
CA LEU A 402 -13.07 13.91 -12.20
C LEU A 402 -14.31 14.75 -11.93
N LEU A 403 -14.33 15.54 -10.85
CA LEU A 403 -15.46 16.41 -10.52
C LEU A 403 -15.69 17.47 -11.60
N LYS A 404 -14.63 18.09 -12.09
CA LYS A 404 -14.71 19.06 -13.17
C LYS A 404 -15.25 18.44 -14.47
N THR A 405 -14.71 17.26 -14.85
CA THR A 405 -15.01 16.63 -16.12
C THR A 405 -16.42 16.05 -16.17
N TYR A 406 -16.89 15.41 -15.09
CA TYR A 406 -18.14 14.64 -15.11
C TYR A 406 -19.31 15.29 -14.38
N TRP A 407 -19.05 16.25 -13.49
CA TRP A 407 -20.11 16.93 -12.70
C TRP A 407 -20.05 18.45 -12.78
N ASN A 408 -19.11 19.00 -13.55
CA ASN A 408 -18.91 20.45 -13.68
C ASN A 408 -18.76 21.15 -12.30
N GLU A 409 -18.16 20.44 -11.35
CA GLU A 409 -17.88 20.93 -9.99
C GLU A 409 -16.41 21.32 -9.85
N THR A 410 -16.13 22.42 -9.16
CA THR A 410 -14.76 22.88 -8.86
C THR A 410 -14.54 22.84 -7.35
N ILE A 411 -13.45 22.26 -6.91
CA ILE A 411 -12.98 22.35 -5.54
C ILE A 411 -11.88 23.42 -5.48
N GLU A 412 -12.01 24.37 -4.57
CA GLU A 412 -10.99 25.37 -4.34
C GLU A 412 -9.64 24.74 -3.97
N GLU A 413 -8.57 25.33 -4.48
CA GLU A 413 -7.23 24.93 -4.07
C GLU A 413 -6.97 25.39 -2.65
N GLU A 414 -6.33 24.53 -1.86
CA GLU A 414 -5.90 24.90 -0.54
C GLU A 414 -4.79 25.93 -0.65
N THR A 415 -4.88 26.94 0.17
CA THR A 415 -3.81 27.92 0.29
C THR A 415 -2.74 27.33 1.22
N HIS A 416 -1.65 26.89 0.64
CA HIS A 416 -0.47 26.48 1.39
C HIS A 416 0.34 27.71 1.77
N MET A 417 1.05 27.64 2.91
CA MET A 417 2.02 28.67 3.25
C MET A 417 3.17 28.66 2.22
N LYS A 418 3.82 29.81 2.05
CA LYS A 418 5.02 29.86 1.23
C LYS A 418 6.17 29.22 1.99
N LEU A 419 6.40 27.91 1.75
CA LEU A 419 7.43 27.10 2.38
C LEU A 419 8.42 26.59 1.35
N GLU A 420 9.68 27.00 1.47
CA GLU A 420 10.78 26.48 0.67
C GLU A 420 11.34 25.21 1.32
N VAL A 421 11.36 24.10 0.57
CA VAL A 421 11.90 22.80 1.00
C VAL A 421 12.86 22.27 -0.04
N GLU A 422 14.08 21.92 0.36
CA GLU A 422 15.05 21.31 -0.54
C GLU A 422 14.64 19.86 -0.88
N LYS A 423 14.83 19.46 -2.13
CA LYS A 423 14.43 18.11 -2.61
C LYS A 423 15.00 16.96 -1.79
N GLU A 424 16.22 17.12 -1.25
CA GLU A 424 16.84 16.10 -0.39
C GLU A 424 16.11 15.98 0.95
N LEU A 425 15.76 17.12 1.55
CA LEU A 425 14.96 17.17 2.79
C LEU A 425 13.56 16.60 2.56
N GLU A 426 12.90 16.93 1.45
CA GLU A 426 11.60 16.36 1.10
C GLU A 426 11.65 14.82 1.01
N ARG A 427 12.68 14.25 0.36
CA ARG A 427 12.90 12.80 0.33
C ARG A 427 13.13 12.21 1.72
N LYS A 428 13.90 12.89 2.57
CA LYS A 428 14.14 12.48 3.97
C LYS A 428 12.83 12.46 4.76
N LEU A 429 12.01 13.51 4.65
CA LEU A 429 10.71 13.59 5.29
C LEU A 429 9.80 12.45 4.80
N SER A 430 9.73 12.25 3.49
CA SER A 430 8.95 11.17 2.87
C SER A 430 9.40 9.79 3.36
N ALA A 431 10.69 9.54 3.50
CA ALA A 431 11.20 8.29 4.06
C ALA A 431 10.81 8.09 5.53
N GLY A 432 10.68 9.18 6.27
CA GLY A 432 10.13 9.21 7.64
C GLY A 432 8.60 9.23 7.72
N GLN A 433 7.90 9.18 6.56
CA GLN A 433 6.45 9.30 6.46
C GLN A 433 5.92 10.61 7.07
N ILE A 434 6.63 11.70 6.85
CA ILE A 434 6.28 13.05 7.28
C ILE A 434 5.83 13.84 6.05
N LEU A 435 4.67 14.45 6.14
CA LEU A 435 4.12 15.34 5.12
C LEU A 435 4.72 16.74 5.22
N ILE A 436 4.79 17.46 4.12
CA ILE A 436 5.11 18.89 4.14
C ILE A 436 4.02 19.64 4.92
N GLU A 437 2.76 19.24 4.78
CA GLU A 437 1.63 19.79 5.52
C GLU A 437 1.74 19.59 7.05
N ASP A 438 2.42 18.54 7.51
CA ASP A 438 2.72 18.37 8.94
C ASP A 438 3.71 19.48 9.40
N MET A 439 4.70 19.80 8.57
CA MET A 439 5.66 20.87 8.86
C MET A 439 5.00 22.25 8.79
N GLU A 440 4.11 22.48 7.82
CA GLU A 440 3.32 23.71 7.73
C GLU A 440 2.49 23.93 9.00
N GLN A 441 1.82 22.90 9.50
CA GLN A 441 1.04 22.97 10.74
C GLN A 441 1.92 23.29 11.97
N VAL A 442 3.13 22.71 12.05
CA VAL A 442 4.09 23.02 13.12
C VAL A 442 4.49 24.49 13.08
N ILE A 443 4.88 24.98 11.89
CA ILE A 443 5.32 26.37 11.70
C ILE A 443 4.18 27.33 12.02
N GLU A 444 2.99 27.10 11.47
CA GLU A 444 1.81 27.94 11.73
C GLU A 444 1.47 28.02 13.22
N HIS A 445 1.50 26.87 13.90
CA HIS A 445 1.25 26.80 15.34
C HIS A 445 2.29 27.62 16.12
N CYS A 446 3.57 27.45 15.81
CA CYS A 446 4.65 28.13 16.51
C CYS A 446 4.65 29.64 16.29
N GLU A 447 4.38 30.11 15.09
CA GLU A 447 4.28 31.53 14.77
C GLU A 447 3.06 32.19 15.43
N ARG A 448 1.92 31.50 15.43
CA ARG A 448 0.69 32.00 16.06
C ARG A 448 0.80 32.12 17.58
N GLU A 449 1.44 31.13 18.24
CA GLU A 449 1.55 31.04 19.70
C GLU A 449 2.85 31.66 20.26
N ASP A 450 3.76 32.11 19.39
CA ASP A 450 5.12 32.56 19.73
C ASP A 450 5.89 31.56 20.61
N ARG A 451 5.85 30.30 20.24
CA ARG A 451 6.41 29.16 21.03
C ARG A 451 7.70 28.55 20.43
N GLY A 452 8.27 29.16 19.41
CA GLY A 452 9.51 28.67 18.81
C GLY A 452 10.73 28.92 19.70
N ILE A 453 11.62 27.91 19.80
CA ILE A 453 12.96 28.08 20.37
C ILE A 453 13.86 28.65 19.27
N ILE A 454 14.68 29.64 19.58
CA ILE A 454 15.68 30.14 18.62
C ILE A 454 17.02 29.48 18.92
N ASP A 455 17.58 28.81 17.95
CA ASP A 455 18.95 28.29 18.02
C ASP A 455 19.93 29.45 17.96
N PRO A 456 20.75 29.66 18.99
CA PRO A 456 21.67 30.79 19.05
C PRO A 456 22.82 30.71 18.02
N GLU A 457 23.13 29.55 17.48
CA GLU A 457 24.21 29.35 16.50
C GLU A 457 23.76 29.63 15.08
N THR A 458 22.57 29.17 14.71
CA THR A 458 22.02 29.30 13.36
C THR A 458 21.04 30.45 13.19
N GLY A 459 20.39 30.88 14.28
CA GLY A 459 19.27 31.83 14.28
C GLY A 459 17.95 31.18 13.81
N HIS A 460 17.93 29.89 13.51
CA HIS A 460 16.72 29.18 13.08
C HIS A 460 15.74 29.04 14.24
N ARG A 461 14.47 28.98 13.90
CA ARG A 461 13.41 28.66 14.84
C ARG A 461 13.17 27.12 14.85
N ILE A 462 13.02 26.59 16.06
CA ILE A 462 12.69 25.18 16.27
C ILE A 462 11.35 25.13 16.99
N GLY A 463 10.38 24.51 16.35
CA GLY A 463 9.04 24.37 16.89
C GLY A 463 8.55 22.94 16.86
N HIS A 464 7.49 22.66 17.62
CA HIS A 464 6.86 21.36 17.64
C HIS A 464 5.35 21.46 17.78
N LEU A 465 4.67 20.42 17.31
CA LEU A 465 3.23 20.25 17.43
C LEU A 465 2.90 18.78 17.53
N LYS A 466 1.99 18.44 18.43
CA LYS A 466 1.41 17.10 18.49
C LYS A 466 0.26 16.99 17.51
N ILE A 467 0.39 16.08 16.53
CA ILE A 467 -0.65 15.75 15.57
C ILE A 467 -1.04 14.29 15.82
N GLN A 468 -2.25 14.06 16.34
CA GLN A 468 -2.75 12.76 16.78
C GLN A 468 -1.82 12.08 17.81
N HIS A 469 -1.09 11.02 17.41
CA HIS A 469 -0.26 10.22 18.32
C HIS A 469 1.23 10.56 18.23
N MET A 470 1.62 11.45 17.30
CA MET A 470 3.02 11.78 17.04
C MET A 470 3.28 13.26 17.29
N THR A 471 4.44 13.58 17.84
CA THR A 471 4.94 14.96 17.94
C THR A 471 5.89 15.21 16.80
N TYR A 472 5.59 16.24 16.00
CA TYR A 472 6.36 16.67 14.84
C TYR A 472 7.17 17.90 15.20
N TRP A 473 8.39 17.97 14.69
CA TRP A 473 9.32 19.05 14.89
C TRP A 473 9.73 19.64 13.56
N ALA A 474 9.80 20.97 13.49
CA ALA A 474 10.33 21.71 12.36
C ALA A 474 11.42 22.66 12.81
N GLU A 475 12.55 22.66 12.13
CA GLU A 475 13.58 23.68 12.18
C GLU A 475 13.44 24.53 10.92
N TYR A 476 13.18 25.83 11.09
CA TYR A 476 12.84 26.71 9.98
C TYR A 476 13.38 28.14 10.18
N GLU A 477 13.46 28.89 9.09
CA GLU A 477 13.85 30.26 9.01
C GLU A 477 12.70 31.10 8.43
N VAL A 478 12.48 32.30 8.98
CA VAL A 478 11.53 33.27 8.44
C VAL A 478 12.24 34.09 7.36
N LEU A 479 11.74 34.03 6.13
CA LEU A 479 12.33 34.74 5.00
C LEU A 479 11.90 36.22 4.96
N PRO A 480 12.72 37.12 4.35
CA PRO A 480 12.42 38.57 4.28
C PRO A 480 11.11 38.92 3.57
N ASP A 481 10.59 38.03 2.72
CA ASP A 481 9.36 38.21 1.96
C ASP A 481 8.12 37.66 2.66
N GLY A 482 8.27 37.25 3.92
CA GLY A 482 7.19 36.64 4.73
C GLY A 482 6.94 35.18 4.50
N GLY A 483 7.75 34.50 3.68
CA GLY A 483 7.76 33.05 3.53
C GLY A 483 8.62 32.38 4.60
N TYR A 484 8.74 31.05 4.47
CA TYR A 484 9.54 30.22 5.37
C TYR A 484 10.47 29.31 4.58
N LYS A 485 11.62 28.97 5.16
CA LYS A 485 12.50 27.90 4.65
C LYS A 485 12.62 26.83 5.71
N LEU A 486 12.31 25.58 5.33
CA LEU A 486 12.47 24.40 6.19
C LEU A 486 13.90 23.88 6.08
N TRP A 487 14.59 23.77 7.20
CA TRP A 487 15.95 23.25 7.29
C TRP A 487 15.99 21.80 7.76
N ASN A 488 15.04 21.41 8.62
CA ASN A 488 14.94 20.05 9.14
C ASN A 488 13.53 19.74 9.62
N GLY A 489 13.17 18.43 9.62
CA GLY A 489 11.93 17.95 10.18
C GLY A 489 12.07 16.50 10.64
N TYR A 490 11.42 16.17 11.75
CA TYR A 490 11.36 14.82 12.28
C TYR A 490 10.13 14.63 13.17
N SER A 491 9.82 13.39 13.52
CA SER A 491 8.72 13.07 14.42
C SER A 491 9.12 12.03 15.47
N HIS A 492 8.44 12.04 16.61
CA HIS A 492 8.57 11.02 17.65
C HIS A 492 7.29 10.85 18.44
N ARG A 493 7.22 9.79 19.26
CA ARG A 493 6.02 9.44 20.07
C ARG A 493 5.98 10.06 21.48
N MET A 494 7.00 10.80 21.87
CA MET A 494 7.03 11.36 23.22
C MET A 494 6.05 12.52 23.35
N ASN A 495 5.29 12.56 24.44
CA ASN A 495 4.56 13.75 24.85
C ASN A 495 5.53 14.64 25.61
N LEU A 496 5.51 15.94 25.33
CA LEU A 496 6.22 16.91 26.14
C LEU A 496 5.30 17.35 27.27
N GLU A 497 5.84 17.42 28.49
CA GLU A 497 5.07 17.90 29.65
C GLU A 497 4.66 19.37 29.39
N GLY A 498 3.35 19.62 29.45
CA GLY A 498 2.80 20.97 29.26
C GLY A 498 1.96 21.20 28.00
N GLU A 499 1.72 20.14 27.22
CA GLU A 499 0.73 20.14 26.11
C GLU A 499 -0.66 19.66 26.56
#